data_6c840c9362658f49d104afb9889d4b5c
#
_entry.id   6c840c9362658f49d104afb9889d4b5c
#
_cell.length_a   1.000
_cell.length_b   1.000
_cell.length_c   1.000
_cell.angle_alpha   90.00
_cell.angle_beta   90.00
_cell.angle_gamma   90.00
#
_symmetry.space_group_name_H-M   'P 1'
#
loop_
_entity.id
_entity.type
_entity.pdbx_description
1 polymer ?
#
loop_
_entity_poly.entity_id
_entity_poly.type
_entity_poly.pdbx_seq_one_letter_code
_entity_poly.pdbx_strand_id
1 'polypeptide(L)'
;MLTTFIKATDFTECQRLFHGRGHAYPDLSHVNVDWFSPVILITLYQEVSPDWLMAQAEELMTITTQCSSVQVQYRCRKLAPTEVLIGENVLHTVVKELALSYNINFGKTQNSGLFLDMSNGRRWVMAHARNKNILNLFAYTCPFSLVAVAGGAKQVVNIDISKASLAKGRDNHRLNDHSMDKVKFEGVDIFKSNSRIKKYGPYDLIISDPPTMQFGSVDIERDYKKIVRKIPQWLKPGGEIILCLNSPDLSEQFLLDLIEEYCPQCHLIERVKPPAVFKEAFQGKGLKFMVFSYQP
;
A
#
# COMPACT_ATOMS: atom_id res chain seq x y z
N MET A 1 3.91 -27.79 -3.64
CA MET A 1 2.88 -26.96 -4.30
C MET A 1 2.60 -25.72 -3.44
N LEU A 2 2.32 -24.57 -4.06
CA LEU A 2 2.05 -23.32 -3.32
C LEU A 2 0.78 -23.42 -2.47
N THR A 3 -0.22 -24.16 -2.92
CA THR A 3 -1.49 -24.36 -2.24
C THR A 3 -1.34 -24.94 -0.83
N THR A 4 -0.29 -25.71 -0.54
CA THR A 4 -0.03 -26.26 0.81
C THR A 4 0.26 -25.18 1.86
N PHE A 5 0.67 -23.99 1.43
CA PHE A 5 0.97 -22.84 2.29
C PHE A 5 -0.19 -21.85 2.40
N ILE A 6 -1.21 -21.97 1.52
CA ILE A 6 -2.36 -21.08 1.51
C ILE A 6 -3.33 -21.50 2.62
N LYS A 7 -3.62 -20.57 3.53
CA LYS A 7 -4.53 -20.78 4.66
C LYS A 7 -5.83 -19.99 4.53
N ALA A 8 -6.01 -19.28 3.42
CA ALA A 8 -7.22 -18.51 3.17
C ALA A 8 -8.43 -19.45 3.03
N THR A 9 -9.51 -19.16 3.75
CA THR A 9 -10.79 -19.85 3.68
C THR A 9 -11.91 -18.92 3.22
N ASP A 10 -11.69 -17.62 3.28
CA ASP A 10 -12.58 -16.56 2.80
C ASP A 10 -11.95 -15.83 1.63
N PHE A 11 -12.66 -15.76 0.52
CA PHE A 11 -12.26 -15.13 -0.74
C PHE A 11 -13.18 -13.94 -1.09
N THR A 12 -13.93 -13.41 -0.14
CA THR A 12 -14.81 -12.26 -0.35
C THR A 12 -14.03 -10.94 -0.50
N GLU A 13 -12.86 -10.85 0.13
CA GLU A 13 -11.96 -9.70 0.03
C GLU A 13 -10.65 -10.06 -0.67
N CYS A 14 -10.02 -9.06 -1.29
CA CYS A 14 -8.69 -9.24 -1.86
C CYS A 14 -7.64 -9.44 -0.76
N GLN A 15 -6.67 -10.31 -1.01
CA GLN A 15 -5.66 -10.65 -0.02
C GLN A 15 -4.41 -11.27 -0.65
N ARG A 16 -3.28 -11.20 0.05
CA ARG A 16 -2.12 -12.02 -0.24
C ARG A 16 -2.43 -13.46 0.18
N LEU A 17 -2.26 -14.41 -0.72
CA LEU A 17 -2.42 -15.85 -0.46
C LEU A 17 -1.10 -16.50 -0.04
N PHE A 18 0.00 -16.11 -0.69
CA PHE A 18 1.34 -16.61 -0.40
C PHE A 18 2.40 -15.52 -0.56
N HIS A 19 3.29 -15.39 0.42
CA HIS A 19 4.35 -14.38 0.45
C HIS A 19 5.73 -15.04 0.53
N GLY A 20 6.32 -15.35 -0.63
CA GLY A 20 7.67 -15.91 -0.70
C GLY A 20 8.76 -14.86 -0.49
N ARG A 21 8.54 -13.61 -0.90
CA ARG A 21 9.52 -12.51 -0.81
C ARG A 21 10.04 -12.21 0.59
N GLY A 22 9.33 -12.63 1.61
CA GLY A 22 9.79 -12.57 3.00
C GLY A 22 10.85 -13.61 3.37
N HIS A 23 11.28 -14.45 2.42
CA HIS A 23 12.30 -15.51 2.61
C HIS A 23 11.97 -16.53 3.72
N ALA A 24 10.72 -16.57 4.21
CA ALA A 24 10.29 -17.50 5.26
C ALA A 24 10.06 -18.93 4.74
N TYR A 25 10.10 -19.13 3.43
CA TYR A 25 9.87 -20.41 2.76
C TYR A 25 11.08 -20.71 1.87
N PRO A 26 11.88 -21.76 2.18
CA PRO A 26 13.01 -22.16 1.35
C PRO A 26 12.59 -22.36 -0.12
N ASP A 27 13.46 -21.96 -1.04
CA ASP A 27 13.30 -22.10 -2.49
C ASP A 27 12.08 -21.38 -3.12
N LEU A 28 11.27 -20.65 -2.34
CA LEU A 28 10.09 -19.93 -2.80
C LEU A 28 10.18 -18.39 -2.63
N SER A 29 11.38 -17.86 -2.38
CA SER A 29 11.59 -16.40 -2.21
C SER A 29 11.32 -15.59 -3.48
N HIS A 30 11.20 -16.24 -4.60
CA HIS A 30 10.99 -15.64 -5.91
C HIS A 30 9.53 -15.48 -6.31
N VAL A 31 8.55 -15.94 -5.48
CA VAL A 31 7.14 -15.96 -5.86
C VAL A 31 6.23 -15.36 -4.79
N ASN A 32 5.24 -14.60 -5.22
CA ASN A 32 4.08 -14.19 -4.43
C ASN A 32 2.80 -14.62 -5.13
N VAL A 33 1.72 -14.84 -4.37
CA VAL A 33 0.38 -15.13 -4.91
C VAL A 33 -0.63 -14.21 -4.25
N ASP A 34 -1.38 -13.46 -5.06
CA ASP A 34 -2.41 -12.52 -4.61
C ASP A 34 -3.77 -12.93 -5.15
N TRP A 35 -4.81 -12.75 -4.34
CA TRP A 35 -6.20 -12.85 -4.74
C TRP A 35 -6.78 -11.47 -5.02
N PHE A 36 -7.23 -11.27 -6.25
CA PHE A 36 -7.97 -10.10 -6.71
C PHE A 36 -9.20 -10.56 -7.49
N SER A 37 -10.27 -10.94 -6.81
CA SER A 37 -11.46 -11.54 -7.43
C SER A 37 -11.78 -10.92 -8.80
N PRO A 38 -11.95 -11.73 -9.87
CA PRO A 38 -11.91 -13.18 -9.94
C PRO A 38 -10.53 -13.73 -10.34
N VAL A 39 -9.45 -12.98 -10.16
CA VAL A 39 -8.09 -13.29 -10.62
C VAL A 39 -7.20 -13.73 -9.45
N ILE A 40 -6.48 -14.83 -9.64
CA ILE A 40 -5.29 -15.14 -8.85
C ILE A 40 -4.08 -14.66 -9.64
N LEU A 41 -3.31 -13.75 -9.05
CA LEU A 41 -2.10 -13.19 -9.65
C LEU A 41 -0.86 -13.83 -9.01
N ILE A 42 -0.10 -14.60 -9.80
CA ILE A 42 1.24 -15.06 -9.45
C ILE A 42 2.22 -13.95 -9.83
N THR A 43 3.07 -13.52 -8.92
CA THR A 43 4.13 -12.55 -9.21
C THR A 43 5.49 -13.24 -9.09
N LEU A 44 6.26 -13.26 -10.17
CA LEU A 44 7.58 -13.88 -10.22
C LEU A 44 8.70 -12.84 -10.25
N TYR A 45 9.67 -13.03 -9.38
CA TYR A 45 10.89 -12.21 -9.27
C TYR A 45 12.13 -12.92 -9.83
N GLN A 46 11.95 -14.16 -10.31
CA GLN A 46 12.95 -14.98 -10.99
C GLN A 46 12.21 -15.85 -12.02
N GLU A 47 12.89 -16.23 -13.09
CA GLU A 47 12.36 -17.20 -14.06
C GLU A 47 12.23 -18.58 -13.42
N VAL A 48 11.16 -19.29 -13.79
CA VAL A 48 10.85 -20.66 -13.34
C VAL A 48 10.57 -21.54 -14.55
N SER A 49 10.57 -22.86 -14.37
CA SER A 49 10.19 -23.74 -15.48
C SER A 49 8.70 -23.56 -15.83
N PRO A 50 8.35 -23.58 -17.12
CA PRO A 50 6.95 -23.50 -17.55
C PRO A 50 6.06 -24.60 -16.95
N ASP A 51 6.58 -25.83 -16.86
CA ASP A 51 5.84 -26.96 -16.30
C ASP A 51 5.52 -26.76 -14.81
N TRP A 52 6.49 -26.25 -14.04
CA TRP A 52 6.25 -25.92 -12.63
C TRP A 52 5.18 -24.84 -12.50
N LEU A 53 5.27 -23.78 -13.32
CA LEU A 53 4.34 -22.65 -13.29
C LEU A 53 2.91 -23.08 -13.64
N MET A 54 2.75 -23.91 -14.68
CA MET A 54 1.44 -24.45 -15.07
C MET A 54 0.86 -25.36 -13.99
N ALA A 55 1.65 -26.24 -13.39
CA ALA A 55 1.20 -27.08 -12.28
C ALA A 55 0.72 -26.25 -11.07
N GLN A 56 1.42 -25.12 -10.75
CA GLN A 56 0.93 -24.21 -9.71
C GLN A 56 -0.40 -23.54 -10.13
N ALA A 57 -0.51 -23.11 -11.39
CA ALA A 57 -1.71 -22.43 -11.87
C ALA A 57 -2.94 -23.34 -11.87
N GLU A 58 -2.79 -24.60 -12.27
CA GLU A 58 -3.86 -25.62 -12.25
C GLU A 58 -4.40 -25.83 -10.84
N GLU A 59 -3.54 -25.98 -9.84
CA GLU A 59 -3.97 -26.09 -8.44
C GLU A 59 -4.61 -24.82 -7.91
N LEU A 60 -3.99 -23.68 -8.17
CA LEU A 60 -4.51 -22.39 -7.71
C LEU A 60 -5.90 -22.09 -8.28
N MET A 61 -6.19 -22.50 -9.51
CA MET A 61 -7.50 -22.34 -10.13
C MET A 61 -8.63 -23.03 -9.33
N THR A 62 -8.29 -24.05 -8.56
CA THR A 62 -9.27 -24.87 -7.81
C THR A 62 -9.49 -24.43 -6.36
N ILE A 63 -8.72 -23.46 -5.83
CA ILE A 63 -8.81 -23.10 -4.40
C ILE A 63 -10.10 -22.37 -4.04
N THR A 64 -10.79 -21.78 -5.02
CA THR A 64 -12.10 -21.16 -4.86
C THR A 64 -12.90 -21.20 -6.16
N THR A 65 -14.21 -21.44 -6.04
CA THR A 65 -15.13 -21.40 -7.19
C THR A 65 -15.32 -20.00 -7.79
N GLN A 66 -14.86 -18.96 -7.12
CA GLN A 66 -14.89 -17.58 -7.59
C GLN A 66 -13.74 -17.24 -8.55
N CYS A 67 -12.72 -18.12 -8.66
CA CYS A 67 -11.60 -17.91 -9.55
C CYS A 67 -11.99 -18.22 -10.99
N SER A 68 -11.86 -17.27 -11.91
CA SER A 68 -12.03 -17.48 -13.35
C SER A 68 -10.74 -17.28 -14.15
N SER A 69 -9.67 -16.83 -13.50
CA SER A 69 -8.40 -16.56 -14.16
C SER A 69 -7.22 -16.73 -13.22
N VAL A 70 -6.19 -17.42 -13.69
CA VAL A 70 -4.86 -17.41 -13.08
C VAL A 70 -3.90 -16.72 -14.04
N GLN A 71 -3.29 -15.64 -13.57
CA GLN A 71 -2.36 -14.82 -14.35
C GLN A 71 -0.98 -14.78 -13.67
N VAL A 72 0.07 -14.55 -14.47
CA VAL A 72 1.43 -14.37 -13.97
C VAL A 72 1.98 -13.02 -14.38
N GLN A 73 2.57 -12.29 -13.43
CA GLN A 73 3.37 -11.09 -13.70
C GLN A 73 4.86 -11.38 -13.51
N TYR A 74 5.64 -11.17 -14.55
CA TYR A 74 7.10 -11.40 -14.53
C TYR A 74 7.84 -10.13 -14.12
N ARG A 75 8.05 -9.92 -12.82
CA ARG A 75 8.85 -8.80 -12.29
C ARG A 75 10.35 -8.90 -12.61
N CYS A 76 10.82 -10.09 -12.97
CA CYS A 76 12.17 -10.34 -13.46
C CYS A 76 12.40 -9.88 -14.91
N ARG A 77 11.33 -9.58 -15.66
CA ARG A 77 11.41 -9.14 -17.07
C ARG A 77 11.20 -7.63 -17.19
N LYS A 78 11.76 -7.05 -18.27
CA LYS A 78 11.56 -5.63 -18.60
C LYS A 78 10.06 -5.34 -18.76
N LEU A 79 9.60 -4.21 -18.19
CA LEU A 79 8.20 -3.77 -18.17
C LEU A 79 7.26 -4.65 -17.33
N ALA A 80 7.76 -5.67 -16.66
CA ALA A 80 6.97 -6.57 -15.82
C ALA A 80 5.67 -7.08 -16.51
N PRO A 81 5.78 -7.78 -17.68
CA PRO A 81 4.60 -8.23 -18.42
C PRO A 81 3.72 -9.16 -17.58
N THR A 82 2.41 -9.11 -17.86
CA THR A 82 1.43 -10.03 -17.29
C THR A 82 0.86 -10.92 -18.40
N GLU A 83 0.80 -12.21 -18.14
CA GLU A 83 0.31 -13.24 -19.06
C GLU A 83 -0.79 -14.06 -18.39
N VAL A 84 -1.79 -14.52 -19.17
CA VAL A 84 -2.81 -15.45 -18.70
C VAL A 84 -2.25 -16.86 -18.79
N LEU A 85 -2.29 -17.60 -17.70
CA LEU A 85 -1.93 -19.02 -17.66
C LEU A 85 -3.15 -19.90 -17.90
N ILE A 86 -4.25 -19.64 -17.18
CA ILE A 86 -5.49 -20.42 -17.27
C ILE A 86 -6.67 -19.45 -17.15
N GLY A 87 -7.73 -19.72 -17.92
CA GLY A 87 -9.01 -19.03 -17.80
C GLY A 87 -9.09 -17.74 -18.62
N GLU A 88 -9.82 -16.77 -18.10
CA GLU A 88 -10.18 -15.54 -18.81
C GLU A 88 -9.05 -14.53 -18.84
N ASN A 89 -8.98 -13.72 -19.90
CA ASN A 89 -8.07 -12.58 -19.97
C ASN A 89 -8.68 -11.37 -19.26
N VAL A 90 -8.50 -11.28 -17.96
CA VAL A 90 -9.00 -10.17 -17.15
C VAL A 90 -7.93 -9.08 -17.06
N LEU A 91 -8.15 -7.94 -17.72
CA LEU A 91 -7.22 -6.80 -17.68
C LEU A 91 -7.51 -5.84 -16.53
N HIS A 92 -8.73 -5.88 -16.00
CA HIS A 92 -9.14 -5.00 -14.91
C HIS A 92 -10.32 -5.63 -14.15
N THR A 93 -10.36 -5.39 -12.86
CA THR A 93 -11.45 -5.86 -11.98
C THR A 93 -11.68 -4.85 -10.85
N VAL A 94 -12.81 -5.02 -10.16
CA VAL A 94 -13.11 -4.32 -8.90
C VAL A 94 -13.08 -5.33 -7.77
N VAL A 95 -12.23 -5.07 -6.78
CA VAL A 95 -12.10 -5.93 -5.61
C VAL A 95 -12.61 -5.24 -4.35
N LYS A 96 -12.85 -6.01 -3.30
CA LYS A 96 -13.25 -5.49 -1.99
C LYS A 96 -12.15 -5.66 -0.96
N GLU A 97 -12.01 -4.67 -0.08
CA GLU A 97 -11.27 -4.72 1.17
C GLU A 97 -11.93 -3.78 2.18
N LEU A 98 -12.18 -4.23 3.42
CA LEU A 98 -12.85 -3.45 4.47
C LEU A 98 -14.22 -2.89 4.01
N ALA A 99 -14.99 -3.70 3.29
CA ALA A 99 -16.27 -3.34 2.66
C ALA A 99 -16.19 -2.21 1.61
N LEU A 100 -14.99 -1.76 1.24
CA LEU A 100 -14.75 -0.77 0.19
C LEU A 100 -14.32 -1.44 -1.10
N SER A 101 -14.62 -0.78 -2.22
CA SER A 101 -14.32 -1.24 -3.57
C SER A 101 -13.10 -0.52 -4.14
N TYR A 102 -12.22 -1.27 -4.83
CA TYR A 102 -10.98 -0.76 -5.40
C TYR A 102 -10.82 -1.22 -6.85
N ASN A 103 -10.48 -0.30 -7.74
CA ASN A 103 -10.12 -0.63 -9.12
C ASN A 103 -8.71 -1.26 -9.17
N ILE A 104 -8.62 -2.46 -9.71
CA ILE A 104 -7.37 -3.19 -9.94
C ILE A 104 -7.13 -3.32 -11.44
N ASN A 105 -5.88 -3.11 -11.86
CA ASN A 105 -5.49 -3.23 -13.26
C ASN A 105 -4.32 -4.21 -13.38
N PHE A 106 -4.39 -5.09 -14.38
CA PHE A 106 -3.35 -6.06 -14.73
C PHE A 106 -2.69 -5.68 -16.07
N GLY A 107 -1.42 -5.93 -16.20
CA GLY A 107 -0.72 -5.90 -17.49
C GLY A 107 -0.24 -4.55 -18.05
N LYS A 108 -0.74 -3.40 -17.57
CA LYS A 108 -0.31 -2.07 -18.08
C LYS A 108 0.63 -1.31 -17.16
N THR A 109 0.67 -1.69 -15.90
CA THR A 109 1.48 -1.03 -14.87
C THR A 109 2.11 -2.07 -13.98
N GLN A 110 3.30 -1.76 -13.48
CA GLN A 110 4.02 -2.63 -12.56
C GLN A 110 3.22 -2.94 -11.27
N ASN A 111 2.40 -1.99 -10.81
CA ASN A 111 1.59 -2.12 -9.60
C ASN A 111 0.10 -2.18 -9.97
N SER A 112 -0.64 -3.10 -9.34
CA SER A 112 -2.05 -3.38 -9.63
C SER A 112 -3.02 -2.26 -9.23
N GLY A 113 -2.64 -1.40 -8.30
CA GLY A 113 -3.48 -0.31 -7.78
C GLY A 113 -3.71 -0.36 -6.26
N LEU A 114 -3.44 -1.48 -5.62
CA LEU A 114 -3.59 -1.67 -4.17
C LEU A 114 -2.43 -2.48 -3.61
N PHE A 115 -1.83 -2.03 -2.52
CA PHE A 115 -0.80 -2.75 -1.79
C PHE A 115 -1.43 -3.50 -0.62
N LEU A 116 -1.42 -4.84 -0.68
CA LEU A 116 -2.13 -5.71 0.27
C LEU A 116 -1.45 -5.80 1.64
N ASP A 117 -0.15 -5.53 1.72
CA ASP A 117 0.61 -5.47 2.96
C ASP A 117 0.17 -4.32 3.88
N MET A 118 -0.41 -3.26 3.30
CA MET A 118 -0.95 -2.10 4.03
C MET A 118 -2.39 -2.30 4.57
N SER A 119 -2.99 -3.47 4.42
CA SER A 119 -4.39 -3.71 4.82
C SER A 119 -4.65 -3.40 6.31
N ASN A 120 -3.77 -3.86 7.21
CA ASN A 120 -3.90 -3.55 8.64
C ASN A 120 -3.67 -2.05 8.94
N GLY A 121 -2.76 -1.39 8.21
CA GLY A 121 -2.57 0.06 8.28
C GLY A 121 -3.82 0.83 7.83
N ARG A 122 -4.48 0.39 6.76
CA ARG A 122 -5.76 0.96 6.32
C ARG A 122 -6.86 0.75 7.35
N ARG A 123 -6.94 -0.42 7.97
CA ARG A 123 -7.88 -0.71 9.07
C ARG A 123 -7.65 0.25 10.26
N TRP A 124 -6.39 0.48 10.62
CA TRP A 124 -6.03 1.44 11.65
C TRP A 124 -6.49 2.86 11.31
N VAL A 125 -6.21 3.33 10.09
CA VAL A 125 -6.64 4.66 9.63
C VAL A 125 -8.16 4.78 9.65
N MET A 126 -8.90 3.77 9.19
CA MET A 126 -10.37 3.77 9.22
C MET A 126 -10.91 3.95 10.64
N ALA A 127 -10.32 3.24 11.62
CA ALA A 127 -10.73 3.31 13.02
C ALA A 127 -10.42 4.67 13.69
N HIS A 128 -9.39 5.38 13.22
CA HIS A 128 -8.89 6.62 13.83
C HIS A 128 -9.22 7.91 13.05
N ALA A 129 -9.93 7.81 11.92
CA ALA A 129 -10.17 8.94 11.03
C ALA A 129 -11.29 9.90 11.46
N ARG A 130 -12.18 9.47 12.37
CA ARG A 130 -13.42 10.20 12.68
C ARG A 130 -13.18 11.65 13.08
N ASN A 131 -13.86 12.57 12.37
CA ASN A 131 -13.79 14.04 12.55
C ASN A 131 -12.40 14.66 12.33
N LYS A 132 -11.41 13.91 11.83
CA LYS A 132 -10.05 14.41 11.58
C LYS A 132 -9.92 15.09 10.21
N ASN A 133 -9.07 16.13 10.16
CA ASN A 133 -8.50 16.68 8.95
C ASN A 133 -7.20 15.92 8.64
N ILE A 134 -7.15 15.18 7.55
CA ILE A 134 -6.11 14.19 7.25
C ILE A 134 -5.30 14.62 6.03
N LEU A 135 -3.96 14.53 6.15
CA LEU A 135 -3.02 14.68 5.04
C LEU A 135 -2.49 13.31 4.64
N ASN A 136 -2.72 12.92 3.39
CA ASN A 136 -2.23 11.68 2.79
C ASN A 136 -1.14 12.02 1.76
N LEU A 137 0.11 11.81 2.12
CA LEU A 137 1.28 12.03 1.27
C LEU A 137 1.64 10.75 0.51
N PHE A 138 2.13 10.88 -0.74
CA PHE A 138 2.38 9.77 -1.67
C PHE A 138 1.11 8.94 -1.87
N ALA A 139 0.01 9.65 -2.14
CA ALA A 139 -1.33 9.10 -2.04
C ALA A 139 -1.64 7.99 -3.06
N TYR A 140 -0.87 7.87 -4.15
CA TYR A 140 -1.05 6.89 -5.21
C TYR A 140 -2.52 6.86 -5.69
N THR A 141 -3.18 5.67 -5.69
CA THR A 141 -4.61 5.51 -6.01
C THR A 141 -5.53 5.81 -4.83
N CYS A 142 -5.02 6.45 -3.80
CA CYS A 142 -5.70 6.95 -2.60
C CYS A 142 -6.35 5.89 -1.69
N PRO A 143 -5.80 4.68 -1.49
CA PRO A 143 -6.45 3.67 -0.64
C PRO A 143 -6.58 4.11 0.83
N PHE A 144 -5.61 4.83 1.38
CA PHE A 144 -5.73 5.40 2.73
C PHE A 144 -6.82 6.48 2.82
N SER A 145 -7.00 7.27 1.75
CA SER A 145 -8.06 8.27 1.69
C SER A 145 -9.45 7.64 1.68
N LEU A 146 -9.63 6.51 0.97
CA LEU A 146 -10.90 5.81 0.94
C LEU A 146 -11.32 5.36 2.33
N VAL A 147 -10.44 4.65 3.04
CA VAL A 147 -10.72 4.17 4.40
C VAL A 147 -10.89 5.32 5.39
N ALA A 148 -10.16 6.43 5.22
CA ALA A 148 -10.31 7.62 6.06
C ALA A 148 -11.70 8.25 5.90
N VAL A 149 -12.21 8.40 4.67
CA VAL A 149 -13.56 8.93 4.42
C VAL A 149 -14.62 7.99 4.98
N ALA A 150 -14.49 6.67 4.75
CA ALA A 150 -15.38 5.66 5.30
C ALA A 150 -15.36 5.66 6.84
N GLY A 151 -14.20 5.92 7.46
CA GLY A 151 -14.03 6.09 8.92
C GLY A 151 -14.55 7.42 9.47
N GLY A 152 -15.16 8.26 8.63
CA GLY A 152 -15.78 9.51 9.04
C GLY A 152 -14.84 10.72 9.13
N ALA A 153 -13.76 10.74 8.36
CA ALA A 153 -12.88 11.91 8.26
C ALA A 153 -13.68 13.17 7.90
N LYS A 154 -13.28 14.31 8.50
CA LYS A 154 -13.84 15.61 8.16
C LYS A 154 -13.39 16.05 6.76
N GLN A 155 -12.10 15.89 6.48
CA GLN A 155 -11.49 16.17 5.17
C GLN A 155 -10.26 15.30 5.01
N VAL A 156 -9.99 14.88 3.75
CA VAL A 156 -8.72 14.23 3.36
C VAL A 156 -8.09 14.99 2.21
N VAL A 157 -6.81 15.34 2.37
CA VAL A 157 -6.01 15.99 1.33
C VAL A 157 -4.99 15.00 0.81
N ASN A 158 -5.11 14.61 -0.45
CA ASN A 158 -4.24 13.66 -1.13
C ASN A 158 -3.19 14.41 -1.95
N ILE A 159 -1.92 14.15 -1.67
CA ILE A 159 -0.79 14.72 -2.39
C ILE A 159 -0.03 13.59 -3.08
N ASP A 160 0.14 13.70 -4.38
CA ASP A 160 0.98 12.81 -5.19
C ASP A 160 1.48 13.57 -6.42
N ILE A 161 2.69 13.28 -6.88
CA ILE A 161 3.21 13.87 -8.11
C ILE A 161 2.50 13.31 -9.36
N SER A 162 2.02 12.07 -9.29
CA SER A 162 1.31 11.37 -10.36
C SER A 162 -0.16 11.78 -10.43
N LYS A 163 -0.47 12.72 -11.32
CA LYS A 163 -1.86 13.10 -11.62
C LYS A 163 -2.70 11.91 -12.10
N ALA A 164 -2.08 10.96 -12.81
CA ALA A 164 -2.76 9.75 -13.28
C ALA A 164 -3.17 8.84 -12.11
N SER A 165 -2.31 8.68 -11.10
CA SER A 165 -2.65 7.94 -9.88
C SER A 165 -3.78 8.61 -9.11
N LEU A 166 -3.73 9.94 -8.95
CA LEU A 166 -4.80 10.70 -8.31
C LEU A 166 -6.13 10.65 -9.08
N ALA A 167 -6.10 10.55 -10.42
CA ALA A 167 -7.31 10.34 -11.21
C ALA A 167 -7.96 8.98 -10.87
N LYS A 168 -7.18 7.91 -10.80
CA LYS A 168 -7.65 6.61 -10.33
C LYS A 168 -8.18 6.67 -8.88
N GLY A 169 -7.54 7.48 -8.02
CA GLY A 169 -8.02 7.74 -6.67
C GLY A 169 -9.41 8.39 -6.65
N ARG A 170 -9.68 9.36 -7.54
CA ARG A 170 -11.03 9.93 -7.70
C ARG A 170 -12.06 8.90 -8.13
N ASP A 171 -11.68 8.03 -9.07
CA ASP A 171 -12.57 6.96 -9.54
C ASP A 171 -12.85 5.94 -8.42
N ASN A 172 -11.86 5.61 -7.60
CA ASN A 172 -12.05 4.79 -6.42
C ASN A 172 -13.01 5.43 -5.39
N HIS A 173 -12.90 6.75 -5.15
CA HIS A 173 -13.86 7.45 -4.28
C HIS A 173 -15.29 7.43 -4.85
N ARG A 174 -15.46 7.65 -6.17
CA ARG A 174 -16.77 7.56 -6.84
C ARG A 174 -17.37 6.17 -6.78
N LEU A 175 -16.54 5.13 -6.95
CA LEU A 175 -16.94 3.73 -6.86
C LEU A 175 -17.53 3.37 -5.48
N ASN A 176 -17.20 4.13 -4.45
CA ASN A 176 -17.66 3.97 -3.07
C ASN A 176 -18.68 5.05 -2.64
N ASP A 177 -19.24 5.79 -3.57
CA ASP A 177 -20.22 6.87 -3.34
C ASP A 177 -19.75 7.92 -2.32
N HIS A 178 -18.44 8.13 -2.21
CA HIS A 178 -17.87 9.11 -1.28
C HIS A 178 -18.15 10.55 -1.74
N SER A 179 -18.62 11.41 -0.82
CA SER A 179 -18.76 12.84 -1.08
C SER A 179 -17.41 13.47 -1.43
N MET A 180 -17.30 14.01 -2.66
CA MET A 180 -16.09 14.63 -3.17
C MET A 180 -15.75 15.97 -2.49
N ASP A 181 -16.69 16.56 -1.76
CA ASP A 181 -16.47 17.80 -1.00
C ASP A 181 -15.44 17.62 0.11
N LYS A 182 -15.38 16.40 0.66
CA LYS A 182 -14.45 16.02 1.74
C LYS A 182 -13.05 15.65 1.25
N VAL A 183 -12.84 15.50 -0.07
CA VAL A 183 -11.60 14.98 -0.62
C VAL A 183 -10.93 15.99 -1.54
N LYS A 184 -9.68 16.30 -1.29
CA LYS A 184 -8.85 17.17 -2.15
C LYS A 184 -7.74 16.36 -2.79
N PHE A 185 -7.40 16.69 -4.04
CA PHE A 185 -6.37 16.00 -4.81
C PHE A 185 -5.41 17.03 -5.40
N GLU A 186 -4.18 17.00 -4.93
CA GLU A 186 -3.14 17.93 -5.34
C GLU A 186 -2.02 17.18 -6.07
N GLY A 187 -1.98 17.32 -7.39
CA GLY A 187 -0.97 16.70 -8.26
C GLY A 187 0.32 17.50 -8.28
N VAL A 188 1.08 17.49 -7.18
CA VAL A 188 2.27 18.32 -6.96
C VAL A 188 3.40 17.57 -6.26
N ASP A 189 4.62 18.08 -6.43
CA ASP A 189 5.80 17.60 -5.70
C ASP A 189 5.69 18.00 -4.22
N ILE A 190 5.66 17.02 -3.33
CA ILE A 190 5.53 17.18 -1.88
C ILE A 190 6.65 18.08 -1.31
N PHE A 191 7.87 17.92 -1.80
CA PHE A 191 9.04 18.64 -1.28
C PHE A 191 9.10 20.12 -1.71
N LYS A 192 8.39 20.48 -2.79
CA LYS A 192 8.37 21.83 -3.37
C LYS A 192 7.08 22.60 -3.08
N SER A 193 6.06 21.95 -2.49
CA SER A 193 4.69 22.51 -2.42
C SER A 193 4.22 22.78 -0.99
N ASN A 194 5.12 23.20 -0.08
CA ASN A 194 4.79 23.41 1.33
C ASN A 194 3.61 24.39 1.55
N SER A 195 3.54 25.50 0.82
CA SER A 195 2.44 26.47 0.93
C SER A 195 1.08 25.86 0.55
N ARG A 196 1.07 24.99 -0.47
CA ARG A 196 -0.15 24.29 -0.92
C ARG A 196 -0.61 23.26 0.12
N ILE A 197 0.32 22.54 0.73
CA ILE A 197 0.00 21.59 1.82
C ILE A 197 -0.56 22.37 3.03
N LYS A 198 0.07 23.45 3.43
CA LYS A 198 -0.39 24.31 4.55
C LYS A 198 -1.77 24.95 4.32
N LYS A 199 -2.17 25.20 3.08
CA LYS A 199 -3.47 25.82 2.73
C LYS A 199 -4.67 25.07 3.33
N TYR A 200 -4.57 23.76 3.43
CA TYR A 200 -5.66 22.89 3.93
C TYR A 200 -5.47 22.46 5.39
N GLY A 201 -4.31 22.74 5.98
CA GLY A 201 -3.98 22.43 7.37
C GLY A 201 -4.52 23.45 8.38
N PRO A 202 -4.15 23.34 9.66
CA PRO A 202 -3.35 22.23 10.19
C PRO A 202 -4.12 20.91 10.24
N TYR A 203 -3.37 19.78 10.28
CA TYR A 203 -3.92 18.44 10.20
C TYR A 203 -3.98 17.77 11.58
N ASP A 204 -4.93 16.85 11.74
CA ASP A 204 -5.05 16.01 12.94
C ASP A 204 -4.29 14.68 12.76
N LEU A 205 -4.16 14.21 11.50
CA LEU A 205 -3.43 13.01 11.13
C LEU A 205 -2.66 13.24 9.83
N ILE A 206 -1.41 12.84 9.79
CA ILE A 206 -0.59 12.78 8.57
C ILE A 206 -0.25 11.32 8.28
N ILE A 207 -0.38 10.89 7.03
CA ILE A 207 0.05 9.59 6.53
C ILE A 207 1.17 9.84 5.53
N SER A 208 2.34 9.25 5.76
CA SER A 208 3.50 9.34 4.87
C SER A 208 3.95 7.94 4.48
N ASP A 209 3.66 7.56 3.23
CA ASP A 209 4.00 6.25 2.66
C ASP A 209 4.85 6.43 1.38
N PRO A 210 6.09 6.92 1.52
CA PRO A 210 6.95 7.16 0.37
C PRO A 210 7.40 5.86 -0.30
N PRO A 211 7.57 5.85 -1.63
CA PRO A 211 8.26 4.75 -2.30
C PRO A 211 9.72 4.69 -1.82
N THR A 212 10.28 3.49 -1.69
CA THR A 212 11.68 3.30 -1.29
C THR A 212 12.63 4.01 -2.25
N MET A 213 12.37 3.89 -3.54
CA MET A 213 13.08 4.60 -4.58
C MET A 213 12.13 4.90 -5.75
N GLN A 214 12.09 6.16 -6.16
CA GLN A 214 11.43 6.57 -7.39
C GLN A 214 12.42 7.36 -8.22
N PHE A 215 12.87 6.78 -9.34
CA PHE A 215 13.86 7.41 -10.21
C PHE A 215 13.49 8.86 -10.54
N GLY A 216 14.42 9.78 -10.26
CA GLY A 216 14.28 11.20 -10.53
C GLY A 216 13.46 12.03 -9.54
N SER A 217 12.81 11.40 -8.53
CA SER A 217 11.96 12.16 -7.60
C SER A 217 12.18 11.88 -6.12
N VAL A 218 12.30 10.63 -5.68
CA VAL A 218 12.39 10.27 -4.25
C VAL A 218 13.51 9.29 -4.00
N ASP A 219 14.34 9.61 -3.03
CA ASP A 219 15.31 8.75 -2.38
C ASP A 219 15.00 8.79 -0.88
N ILE A 220 14.61 7.64 -0.31
CA ILE A 220 14.05 7.61 1.04
C ILE A 220 15.06 8.03 2.10
N GLU A 221 16.32 7.63 1.99
CA GLU A 221 17.38 7.98 2.97
C GLU A 221 17.68 9.49 2.97
N ARG A 222 17.68 10.09 1.79
CA ARG A 222 17.95 11.52 1.63
C ARG A 222 16.73 12.39 1.95
N ASP A 223 15.54 11.94 1.56
CA ASP A 223 14.39 12.83 1.45
C ASP A 223 13.38 12.68 2.60
N TYR A 224 13.35 11.56 3.33
CA TYR A 224 12.37 11.36 4.39
C TYR A 224 12.51 12.40 5.53
N LYS A 225 13.74 12.77 5.89
CA LYS A 225 14.00 13.83 6.85
C LYS A 225 13.34 15.18 6.52
N LYS A 226 13.12 15.47 5.22
CA LYS A 226 12.43 16.68 4.78
C LYS A 226 10.96 16.70 5.19
N ILE A 227 10.31 15.53 5.28
CA ILE A 227 8.93 15.37 5.76
C ILE A 227 8.90 15.55 7.26
N VAL A 228 9.78 14.84 7.99
CA VAL A 228 9.85 14.91 9.46
C VAL A 228 10.07 16.35 9.94
N ARG A 229 10.94 17.11 9.29
CA ARG A 229 11.17 18.55 9.58
C ARG A 229 9.94 19.44 9.37
N LYS A 230 8.94 18.98 8.61
CA LYS A 230 7.71 19.74 8.34
C LYS A 230 6.56 19.41 9.29
N ILE A 231 6.68 18.37 10.11
CA ILE A 231 5.66 17.98 11.07
C ILE A 231 5.17 19.17 11.91
N PRO A 232 6.04 20.00 12.52
CA PRO A 232 5.60 21.13 13.32
C PRO A 232 4.83 22.21 12.55
N GLN A 233 4.96 22.23 11.22
CA GLN A 233 4.25 23.21 10.38
C GLN A 233 2.91 22.69 9.87
N TRP A 234 2.71 21.37 9.84
CA TRP A 234 1.57 20.73 9.24
C TRP A 234 0.61 20.13 10.28
N LEU A 235 1.16 19.57 11.37
CA LEU A 235 0.39 18.85 12.37
C LEU A 235 -0.04 19.76 13.52
N LYS A 236 -1.23 19.54 14.06
CA LYS A 236 -1.70 20.19 15.27
C LYS A 236 -0.99 19.62 16.51
N PRO A 237 -0.84 20.38 17.60
CA PRO A 237 -0.53 19.81 18.90
C PRO A 237 -1.50 18.68 19.26
N GLY A 238 -0.98 17.54 19.71
CA GLY A 238 -1.77 16.32 19.96
C GLY A 238 -2.19 15.54 18.72
N GLY A 239 -1.81 15.99 17.52
CA GLY A 239 -2.04 15.25 16.28
C GLY A 239 -1.09 14.07 16.12
N GLU A 240 -1.38 13.21 15.15
CA GLU A 240 -0.64 11.98 14.91
C GLU A 240 -0.01 11.95 13.52
N ILE A 241 1.15 11.32 13.39
CA ILE A 241 1.77 11.02 12.11
C ILE A 241 2.07 9.53 11.98
N ILE A 242 1.72 8.98 10.83
CA ILE A 242 2.09 7.64 10.40
C ILE A 242 3.29 7.77 9.47
N LEU A 243 4.37 7.08 9.83
CA LEU A 243 5.54 6.93 8.97
C LEU A 243 5.61 5.48 8.49
N CYS A 244 5.50 5.29 7.17
CA CYS A 244 5.64 4.00 6.53
C CYS A 244 7.04 3.85 5.92
N LEU A 245 7.59 2.63 6.00
CA LEU A 245 8.87 2.29 5.40
C LEU A 245 8.83 0.86 4.86
N ASN A 246 8.85 0.73 3.53
CA ASN A 246 8.88 -0.55 2.85
C ASN A 246 10.24 -0.77 2.17
N SER A 247 11.31 -0.80 2.98
CA SER A 247 12.66 -1.11 2.55
C SER A 247 13.19 -2.33 3.30
N PRO A 248 13.74 -3.33 2.61
CA PRO A 248 14.40 -4.46 3.26
C PRO A 248 15.75 -4.09 3.88
N ASP A 249 16.35 -2.96 3.47
CA ASP A 249 17.68 -2.54 3.89
C ASP A 249 17.66 -1.58 5.08
N LEU A 250 16.53 -0.90 5.31
CA LEU A 250 16.35 0.03 6.42
C LEU A 250 15.44 -0.57 7.49
N SER A 251 15.92 -0.56 8.74
CA SER A 251 15.13 -1.01 9.88
C SER A 251 14.21 0.10 10.41
N GLU A 252 13.36 -0.21 11.39
CA GLU A 252 12.56 0.81 12.08
C GLU A 252 13.41 1.85 12.81
N GLN A 253 14.66 1.50 13.17
CA GLN A 253 15.58 2.43 13.81
C GLN A 253 15.85 3.66 12.94
N PHE A 254 15.90 3.50 11.62
CA PHE A 254 15.99 4.62 10.70
C PHE A 254 14.89 5.68 10.91
N LEU A 255 13.64 5.25 11.13
CA LEU A 255 12.53 6.18 11.41
C LEU A 255 12.64 6.81 12.80
N LEU A 256 13.07 6.04 13.80
CA LEU A 256 13.29 6.53 15.16
C LEU A 256 14.38 7.60 15.20
N ASP A 257 15.51 7.34 14.53
CA ASP A 257 16.63 8.29 14.44
C ASP A 257 16.21 9.59 13.75
N LEU A 258 15.41 9.48 12.67
CA LEU A 258 14.86 10.67 11.99
C LEU A 258 13.94 11.50 12.90
N ILE A 259 13.11 10.85 13.70
CA ILE A 259 12.24 11.54 14.66
C ILE A 259 13.07 12.20 15.75
N GLU A 260 14.03 11.50 16.34
CA GLU A 260 14.90 12.03 17.37
C GLU A 260 15.70 13.25 16.90
N GLU A 261 16.24 13.19 15.68
CA GLU A 261 17.08 14.27 15.13
C GLU A 261 16.26 15.49 14.66
N TYR A 262 15.09 15.27 13.99
CA TYR A 262 14.40 16.35 13.27
C TYR A 262 13.06 16.77 13.87
N CYS A 263 12.44 15.99 14.74
CA CYS A 263 11.19 16.31 15.42
C CYS A 263 11.06 15.54 16.74
N PRO A 264 11.94 15.79 17.75
CA PRO A 264 11.95 15.04 19.01
C PRO A 264 10.66 15.20 19.83
N GLN A 265 9.77 16.11 19.45
CA GLN A 265 8.44 16.26 20.04
C GLN A 265 7.45 15.17 19.56
N CYS A 266 7.85 14.31 18.63
CA CYS A 266 7.06 13.16 18.22
C CYS A 266 7.45 11.94 19.05
N HIS A 267 6.44 11.28 19.64
CA HIS A 267 6.64 10.10 20.47
C HIS A 267 5.94 8.91 19.83
N LEU A 268 6.66 7.79 19.70
CA LEU A 268 6.11 6.56 19.17
C LEU A 268 4.99 6.04 20.09
N ILE A 269 3.80 5.82 19.52
CA ILE A 269 2.64 5.30 20.26
C ILE A 269 2.23 3.90 19.81
N GLU A 270 2.46 3.54 18.53
CA GLU A 270 2.03 2.23 18.04
C GLU A 270 2.87 1.75 16.84
N ARG A 271 2.98 0.43 16.70
CA ARG A 271 3.50 -0.28 15.53
C ARG A 271 2.42 -1.19 14.97
N VAL A 272 1.95 -0.92 13.77
CA VAL A 272 0.95 -1.75 13.10
C VAL A 272 1.66 -2.75 12.20
N LYS A 273 1.52 -4.05 12.51
CA LYS A 273 2.12 -5.12 11.70
C LYS A 273 1.28 -5.35 10.43
N PRO A 274 1.91 -5.74 9.31
CA PRO A 274 1.18 -6.21 8.13
C PRO A 274 0.36 -7.47 8.47
N PRO A 275 -0.58 -7.89 7.59
CA PRO A 275 -1.27 -9.17 7.74
C PRO A 275 -0.30 -10.34 7.92
N ALA A 276 -0.70 -11.34 8.71
CA ALA A 276 0.18 -12.45 9.13
C ALA A 276 0.77 -13.27 7.97
N VAL A 277 0.15 -13.23 6.78
CA VAL A 277 0.66 -13.88 5.58
C VAL A 277 1.96 -13.25 5.07
N PHE A 278 2.21 -11.97 5.37
CA PHE A 278 3.46 -11.27 5.05
C PHE A 278 4.55 -11.63 6.06
N LYS A 279 4.89 -12.91 6.07
CA LYS A 279 5.87 -13.47 7.01
C LYS A 279 7.28 -13.22 6.50
N GLU A 280 8.10 -12.62 7.35
CA GLU A 280 9.53 -12.36 7.11
C GLU A 280 10.42 -13.35 7.88
N ALA A 281 11.44 -13.87 7.21
CA ALA A 281 12.45 -14.73 7.86
C ALA A 281 13.38 -13.90 8.76
N PHE A 282 13.61 -12.64 8.42
CA PHE A 282 14.54 -11.76 9.13
C PHE A 282 13.80 -10.61 9.78
N GLN A 283 14.04 -10.42 11.06
CA GLN A 283 13.44 -9.33 11.82
C GLN A 283 13.77 -7.95 11.18
N GLY A 284 12.78 -7.08 11.07
CA GLY A 284 12.96 -5.72 10.59
C GLY A 284 13.07 -5.57 9.06
N LYS A 285 12.93 -6.65 8.27
CA LYS A 285 13.02 -6.58 6.79
C LYS A 285 11.72 -6.22 6.08
N GLY A 286 10.57 -6.54 6.68
CA GLY A 286 9.26 -6.27 6.09
C GLY A 286 8.82 -4.80 6.22
N LEU A 287 7.55 -4.57 5.91
CA LEU A 287 6.89 -3.28 6.04
C LEU A 287 6.92 -2.78 7.50
N LYS A 288 7.31 -1.53 7.68
CA LYS A 288 7.20 -0.78 8.93
C LYS A 288 6.06 0.23 8.78
N PHE A 289 5.13 0.22 9.70
CA PHE A 289 4.05 1.19 9.84
C PHE A 289 4.05 1.67 11.29
N MET A 290 4.57 2.87 11.52
CA MET A 290 4.80 3.42 12.86
C MET A 290 3.98 4.69 13.06
N VAL A 291 3.27 4.75 14.18
CA VAL A 291 2.40 5.86 14.56
C VAL A 291 3.08 6.65 15.66
N PHE A 292 3.19 7.95 15.46
CA PHE A 292 3.76 8.88 16.44
C PHE A 292 2.74 9.95 16.82
N SER A 293 2.68 10.34 18.08
CA SER A 293 1.96 11.52 18.53
C SER A 293 2.89 12.73 18.59
N TYR A 294 2.40 13.90 18.16
CA TYR A 294 3.15 15.16 18.20
C TYR A 294 2.72 16.00 19.41
N GLN A 295 3.67 16.30 20.29
CA GLN A 295 3.47 17.09 21.52
C GLN A 295 4.58 18.15 21.59
N PRO A 296 4.31 19.36 21.06
CA PRO A 296 5.29 20.47 21.02
C PRO A 296 5.60 21.07 22.38
#